data_bf645d155ecd89f7e780e1bff630f331
#
_entry.id   bf645d155ecd89f7e780e1bff630f331
#
_cell.length_a   1.000
_cell.length_b   1.000
_cell.length_c   1.000
_cell.angle_alpha   90.00
_cell.angle_beta   90.00
_cell.angle_gamma   90.00
#
_symmetry.space_group_name_H-M   'P 1'
#
loop_
_entity.id
_entity.type
_entity.pdbx_description
1 polymer ?
#
loop_
_entity_poly.entity_id
_entity_poly.type
_entity_poly.pdbx_seq_one_letter_code
_entity_poly.pdbx_strand_id
1 'polypeptide(L)'
;MRLAVRLPVALLLLALLAGCSWLRHRPTDTPSLASPDELRRAYSLVSDPSRYCDKVHGSWLGKLIGLALAQPVEGWYKEGIRERAEEVGAYPVQGYFPSNFRGIPGCEPWLYGNLAGSPPNDDVEQMLLALVTLRERGVDPTPRDIAEIWDKYLPYGNVASGVALYNIRRGIWPPESATTDNPYQNRIGGHMRVDIWGMVAPGCPALAADLAERDASLAHTGEGIYGARFVAAAVSLAMFERDPKTILTQALEFIPADCEYATYVRDVIGWHAQYPDWEDAYAELDRKYGFYPDGTREREYDDPRFDRSIPRYQWNDARLGLATLNGAACALALLYGEGDFARTICLSTMIGYDTDCNAGTVGAIVGASIGASQIPPYWIEPLQDTYRSHVKPIGKEASISAIARETALYGYQVIASRLIEHP
;
A
#
# COMPACT_ATOMS: atom_id res chain seq x y z
N MET A 1 -3.43 -37.04 -28.50
CA MET A 1 -2.73 -36.07 -29.34
C MET A 1 -3.30 -34.70 -29.00
N ARG A 2 -2.64 -33.94 -28.11
CA ARG A 2 -3.03 -32.56 -27.77
C ARG A 2 -2.05 -31.64 -28.48
N LEU A 3 -2.54 -30.89 -29.48
CA LEU A 3 -1.78 -29.81 -30.12
C LEU A 3 -1.78 -28.61 -29.17
N ALA A 4 -0.62 -28.27 -28.63
CA ALA A 4 -0.37 -27.01 -27.97
C ALA A 4 -0.15 -25.92 -29.03
N VAL A 5 -1.09 -25.04 -29.20
CA VAL A 5 -0.96 -23.85 -30.06
C VAL A 5 -0.07 -22.83 -29.31
N ARG A 6 1.20 -22.78 -29.71
CA ARG A 6 2.10 -21.66 -29.36
C ARG A 6 1.76 -20.51 -30.31
N LEU A 7 1.04 -19.49 -29.79
CA LEU A 7 0.95 -18.21 -30.49
C LEU A 7 2.30 -17.49 -30.42
N PRO A 8 2.84 -17.00 -31.52
CA PRO A 8 4.12 -16.31 -31.53
C PRO A 8 4.00 -14.93 -30.92
N VAL A 9 4.96 -14.55 -30.06
CA VAL A 9 5.15 -13.26 -29.39
C VAL A 9 5.09 -12.06 -30.36
N ALA A 10 5.35 -12.28 -31.65
CA ALA A 10 5.31 -11.27 -32.69
C ALA A 10 3.89 -10.67 -32.96
N LEU A 11 2.82 -11.40 -32.64
CA LEU A 11 1.45 -10.88 -32.82
C LEU A 11 1.02 -9.95 -31.67
N LEU A 12 1.63 -10.06 -30.47
CA LEU A 12 1.43 -9.10 -29.38
C LEU A 12 2.07 -7.74 -29.67
N LEU A 13 3.21 -7.70 -30.37
CA LEU A 13 3.90 -6.48 -30.75
C LEU A 13 3.13 -5.64 -31.79
N LEU A 14 2.37 -6.26 -32.67
CA LEU A 14 1.59 -5.54 -33.70
C LEU A 14 0.29 -4.92 -33.17
N ALA A 15 -0.30 -5.48 -32.12
CA ALA A 15 -1.45 -4.86 -31.41
C ALA A 15 -1.06 -3.63 -30.58
N LEU A 16 0.22 -3.53 -30.18
CA LEU A 16 0.76 -2.40 -29.41
C LEU A 16 0.99 -1.14 -30.25
N LEU A 17 1.15 -1.27 -31.58
CA LEU A 17 1.40 -0.12 -32.48
C LEU A 17 0.11 0.59 -32.92
N ALA A 18 -1.06 -0.02 -32.75
CA ALA A 18 -2.34 0.60 -33.11
C ALA A 18 -2.92 1.52 -32.02
N GLY A 19 -2.36 1.54 -30.81
CA GLY A 19 -2.79 2.36 -29.66
C GLY A 19 -2.05 3.69 -29.50
N CYS A 20 -1.08 4.02 -30.36
CA CYS A 20 -0.16 5.16 -30.20
C CYS A 20 -0.73 6.55 -30.53
N SER A 21 -2.03 6.76 -30.58
CA SER A 21 -2.59 8.10 -30.87
C SER A 21 -2.80 9.00 -29.64
N TRP A 22 -2.33 8.62 -28.44
CA TRP A 22 -2.57 9.37 -27.19
C TRP A 22 -1.32 9.98 -26.55
N LEU A 23 -0.22 10.18 -27.28
CA LEU A 23 0.92 10.96 -26.79
C LEU A 23 0.51 12.44 -26.69
N ARG A 24 -0.04 12.84 -25.54
CA ARG A 24 -0.16 14.26 -25.19
C ARG A 24 1.26 14.78 -24.94
N HIS A 25 1.72 15.71 -25.77
CA HIS A 25 3.00 16.40 -25.59
C HIS A 25 3.02 17.07 -24.20
N ARG A 26 3.95 16.65 -23.31
CA ARG A 26 4.37 17.46 -22.17
C ARG A 26 5.22 18.64 -22.68
N PRO A 27 5.17 19.81 -22.00
CA PRO A 27 6.16 20.86 -22.25
C PRO A 27 7.56 20.30 -22.03
N THR A 28 8.50 20.62 -22.89
CA THR A 28 9.88 20.10 -22.94
C THR A 28 10.78 20.48 -21.75
N ASP A 29 10.27 21.25 -20.78
CA ASP A 29 11.03 21.80 -19.64
C ASP A 29 10.73 21.11 -18.27
N THR A 30 9.99 20.00 -18.25
CA THR A 30 9.77 19.26 -17.00
C THR A 30 11.00 18.36 -16.74
N PRO A 31 11.69 18.48 -15.58
CA PRO A 31 12.81 17.60 -15.27
C PRO A 31 12.42 16.14 -15.39
N SER A 32 13.30 15.31 -15.94
CA SER A 32 13.08 13.86 -15.99
C SER A 32 12.92 13.30 -14.59
N LEU A 33 11.81 12.60 -14.33
CA LEU A 33 11.51 11.93 -13.05
C LEU A 33 12.30 10.62 -12.86
N ALA A 34 13.14 10.26 -13.82
CA ALA A 34 14.06 9.14 -13.73
C ALA A 34 15.31 9.42 -14.55
N SER A 35 16.46 9.04 -14.02
CA SER A 35 17.72 9.13 -14.75
C SER A 35 17.79 8.09 -15.87
N PRO A 36 18.63 8.31 -16.92
CA PRO A 36 18.83 7.31 -17.96
C PRO A 36 19.32 5.95 -17.44
N ASP A 37 20.06 5.93 -16.35
CA ASP A 37 20.55 4.67 -15.73
C ASP A 37 19.41 3.93 -15.03
N GLU A 38 18.57 4.64 -14.27
CA GLU A 38 17.35 4.06 -13.67
C GLU A 38 16.42 3.49 -14.73
N LEU A 39 16.17 4.24 -15.81
CA LEU A 39 15.34 3.77 -16.91
C LEU A 39 15.92 2.54 -17.62
N ARG A 40 17.23 2.49 -17.86
CA ARG A 40 17.90 1.30 -18.43
C ARG A 40 17.76 0.09 -17.49
N ARG A 41 18.01 0.29 -16.20
CA ARG A 41 17.87 -0.76 -15.18
C ARG A 41 16.41 -1.25 -15.09
N ALA A 42 15.44 -0.34 -15.04
CA ALA A 42 14.03 -0.65 -15.05
C ALA A 42 13.63 -1.43 -16.30
N TYR A 43 14.07 -0.97 -17.47
CA TYR A 43 13.77 -1.63 -18.75
C TYR A 43 14.31 -3.06 -18.81
N SER A 44 15.50 -3.30 -18.24
CA SER A 44 16.04 -4.67 -18.17
C SER A 44 15.15 -5.62 -17.36
N LEU A 45 14.47 -5.13 -16.32
CA LEU A 45 13.55 -5.94 -15.54
C LEU A 45 12.22 -6.12 -16.26
N VAL A 46 11.59 -5.05 -16.75
CA VAL A 46 10.26 -5.13 -17.39
C VAL A 46 10.30 -5.88 -18.73
N SER A 47 11.48 -5.99 -19.36
CA SER A 47 11.72 -6.79 -20.56
C SER A 47 11.89 -8.29 -20.26
N ASP A 48 11.97 -8.69 -18.99
CA ASP A 48 11.87 -10.08 -18.54
C ASP A 48 10.48 -10.31 -17.90
N PRO A 49 9.45 -10.69 -18.69
CA PRO A 49 8.09 -10.78 -18.21
C PRO A 49 7.92 -11.80 -17.07
N SER A 50 8.73 -12.85 -17.04
CA SER A 50 8.66 -13.87 -15.98
C SER A 50 9.10 -13.30 -14.64
N ARG A 51 10.29 -12.70 -14.62
CA ARG A 51 10.87 -12.11 -13.41
C ARG A 51 10.07 -10.91 -12.91
N TYR A 52 9.67 -10.03 -13.82
CA TYR A 52 8.92 -8.83 -13.45
C TYR A 52 7.53 -9.18 -12.93
N CYS A 53 6.79 -10.06 -13.62
CA CYS A 53 5.49 -10.51 -13.17
C CYS A 53 5.56 -11.23 -11.82
N ASP A 54 6.60 -12.02 -11.55
CA ASP A 54 6.82 -12.66 -10.24
C ASP A 54 6.93 -11.61 -9.12
N LYS A 55 7.68 -10.53 -9.33
CA LYS A 55 7.84 -9.44 -8.36
C LYS A 55 6.54 -8.65 -8.15
N VAL A 56 5.85 -8.29 -9.23
CA VAL A 56 4.56 -7.59 -9.16
C VAL A 56 3.52 -8.48 -8.47
N HIS A 57 3.48 -9.76 -8.80
CA HIS A 57 2.58 -10.73 -8.16
C HIS A 57 2.92 -10.90 -6.67
N GLY A 58 4.22 -10.93 -6.32
CA GLY A 58 4.67 -10.95 -4.93
C GLY A 58 4.18 -9.73 -4.14
N SER A 59 4.23 -8.54 -4.76
CA SER A 59 3.73 -7.31 -4.15
C SER A 59 2.21 -7.33 -3.94
N TRP A 60 1.43 -7.76 -4.92
CA TRP A 60 -0.02 -7.94 -4.78
C TRP A 60 -0.39 -8.98 -3.72
N LEU A 61 0.24 -10.15 -3.76
CA LEU A 61 0.03 -11.18 -2.74
C LEU A 61 0.40 -10.68 -1.35
N GLY A 62 1.55 -10.00 -1.24
CA GLY A 62 2.00 -9.42 0.03
C GLY A 62 1.00 -8.44 0.61
N LYS A 63 0.45 -7.54 -0.21
CA LYS A 63 -0.64 -6.62 0.18
C LYS A 63 -1.84 -7.38 0.73
N LEU A 64 -2.37 -8.33 -0.04
CA LEU A 64 -3.58 -9.06 0.29
C LEU A 64 -3.41 -9.98 1.50
N ILE A 65 -2.25 -10.62 1.63
CA ILE A 65 -1.92 -11.49 2.78
C ILE A 65 -1.81 -10.64 4.06
N GLY A 66 -1.07 -9.52 4.00
CA GLY A 66 -0.92 -8.60 5.13
C GLY A 66 -2.26 -8.07 5.62
N LEU A 67 -3.10 -7.59 4.69
CA LEU A 67 -4.48 -7.19 4.97
C LEU A 67 -5.27 -8.31 5.65
N ALA A 68 -5.28 -9.50 5.06
CA ALA A 68 -6.07 -10.62 5.58
C ALA A 68 -5.62 -11.06 6.97
N LEU A 69 -4.32 -10.97 7.26
CA LEU A 69 -3.78 -11.26 8.59
C LEU A 69 -4.23 -10.22 9.62
N ALA A 70 -4.17 -8.94 9.28
CA ALA A 70 -4.25 -7.86 10.25
C ALA A 70 -5.64 -7.20 10.36
N GLN A 71 -6.53 -7.37 9.38
CA GLN A 71 -7.91 -6.86 9.42
C GLN A 71 -8.69 -7.22 10.71
N PRO A 72 -8.54 -8.42 11.29
CA PRO A 72 -9.27 -8.75 12.51
C PRO A 72 -8.96 -7.87 13.72
N VAL A 73 -7.85 -7.13 13.70
CA VAL A 73 -7.38 -6.28 14.80
C VAL A 73 -7.16 -4.83 14.37
N GLU A 74 -7.78 -4.40 13.26
CA GLU A 74 -7.70 -3.03 12.76
C GLU A 74 -8.09 -2.01 13.84
N GLY A 75 -7.26 -0.97 13.99
CA GLY A 75 -7.48 0.10 14.95
C GLY A 75 -7.20 -0.29 16.41
N TRP A 76 -6.53 -1.40 16.67
CA TRP A 76 -6.17 -1.83 18.02
C TRP A 76 -4.76 -1.41 18.40
N TYR A 77 -4.55 -1.23 19.72
CA TYR A 77 -3.21 -1.09 20.30
C TYR A 77 -2.58 -2.46 20.52
N LYS A 78 -1.23 -2.49 20.57
CA LYS A 78 -0.40 -3.68 20.80
C LYS A 78 -0.89 -4.52 21.99
N GLU A 79 -1.21 -3.88 23.11
CA GLU A 79 -1.64 -4.56 24.34
C GLU A 79 -2.96 -5.32 24.14
N GLY A 80 -3.92 -4.70 23.44
CA GLY A 80 -5.22 -5.34 23.16
C GLY A 80 -5.08 -6.52 22.18
N ILE A 81 -4.20 -6.39 21.18
CA ILE A 81 -3.90 -7.47 20.24
C ILE A 81 -3.28 -8.65 21.00
N ARG A 82 -2.29 -8.36 21.86
CA ARG A 82 -1.62 -9.38 22.69
C ARG A 82 -2.62 -10.11 23.58
N GLU A 83 -3.38 -9.37 24.40
CA GLU A 83 -4.35 -9.94 25.34
C GLU A 83 -5.32 -10.88 24.60
N ARG A 84 -5.89 -10.42 23.49
CA ARG A 84 -6.89 -11.19 22.77
C ARG A 84 -6.29 -12.41 22.03
N ALA A 85 -5.08 -12.27 21.50
CA ALA A 85 -4.40 -13.37 20.82
C ALA A 85 -3.93 -14.44 21.83
N GLU A 86 -3.50 -14.04 23.04
CA GLU A 86 -3.16 -14.99 24.13
C GLU A 86 -4.37 -15.83 24.55
N GLU A 87 -5.60 -15.28 24.58
CA GLU A 87 -6.81 -16.04 24.92
C GLU A 87 -7.06 -17.26 24.02
N VAL A 88 -6.62 -17.19 22.76
CA VAL A 88 -6.81 -18.27 21.77
C VAL A 88 -5.50 -19.01 21.42
N GLY A 89 -4.41 -18.71 22.13
CA GLY A 89 -3.09 -19.30 21.88
C GLY A 89 -2.44 -18.88 20.57
N ALA A 90 -2.78 -17.66 20.06
CA ALA A 90 -2.27 -17.12 18.82
C ALA A 90 -1.21 -16.01 19.01
N TYR A 91 -0.69 -15.81 20.21
CA TYR A 91 0.41 -14.89 20.49
C TYR A 91 1.69 -15.65 20.90
N PRO A 92 2.88 -15.24 20.40
CA PRO A 92 3.08 -14.21 19.36
C PRO A 92 2.44 -14.61 18.02
N VAL A 93 1.97 -13.61 17.27
CA VAL A 93 1.32 -13.85 15.97
C VAL A 93 2.33 -14.47 15.00
N GLN A 94 2.00 -15.63 14.44
CA GLN A 94 2.85 -16.41 13.52
C GLN A 94 2.06 -16.94 12.31
N GLY A 95 0.79 -16.58 12.20
CA GLY A 95 -0.12 -17.02 11.14
C GLY A 95 -1.43 -16.26 11.21
N TYR A 96 -2.33 -16.56 10.29
CA TYR A 96 -3.69 -16.00 10.32
C TYR A 96 -4.38 -16.32 11.65
N PHE A 97 -5.17 -15.37 12.16
CA PHE A 97 -5.94 -15.60 13.38
C PHE A 97 -6.92 -16.78 13.22
N PRO A 98 -7.05 -17.66 14.20
CA PRO A 98 -7.91 -18.84 14.11
C PRO A 98 -9.40 -18.45 14.08
N SER A 99 -10.26 -19.36 13.60
CA SER A 99 -11.70 -19.12 13.43
C SER A 99 -12.47 -18.77 14.71
N ASN A 100 -11.90 -19.07 15.89
CA ASN A 100 -12.46 -18.70 17.19
C ASN A 100 -11.92 -17.37 17.75
N PHE A 101 -11.06 -16.66 17.00
CA PHE A 101 -10.60 -15.33 17.38
C PHE A 101 -11.74 -14.32 17.35
N ARG A 102 -11.78 -13.44 18.34
CA ARG A 102 -12.79 -12.38 18.45
C ARG A 102 -12.13 -11.04 18.20
N GLY A 103 -12.10 -10.66 16.92
CA GLY A 103 -11.57 -9.38 16.44
C GLY A 103 -12.65 -8.29 16.37
N ILE A 104 -12.42 -7.32 15.47
CA ILE A 104 -13.41 -6.28 15.17
C ILE A 104 -14.70 -6.89 14.60
N PRO A 105 -15.86 -6.23 14.74
CA PRO A 105 -17.11 -6.72 14.17
C PRO A 105 -16.98 -6.94 12.65
N GLY A 106 -17.40 -8.13 12.20
CA GLY A 106 -17.36 -8.51 10.78
C GLY A 106 -16.02 -9.08 10.31
N CYS A 107 -15.10 -9.38 11.22
CA CYS A 107 -13.81 -9.96 10.88
C CYS A 107 -13.83 -11.45 10.49
N GLU A 108 -14.96 -12.14 10.66
CA GLU A 108 -15.08 -13.58 10.48
C GLU A 108 -14.59 -14.09 9.11
N PRO A 109 -14.83 -13.39 7.96
CA PRO A 109 -14.33 -13.81 6.66
C PRO A 109 -12.79 -13.81 6.51
N TRP A 110 -12.09 -13.09 7.40
CA TRP A 110 -10.63 -12.94 7.38
C TRP A 110 -9.91 -13.97 8.26
N LEU A 111 -10.67 -14.75 9.06
CA LEU A 111 -10.09 -15.72 9.97
C LEU A 111 -9.69 -17.01 9.25
N TYR A 112 -8.62 -17.66 9.73
CA TYR A 112 -8.16 -18.95 9.19
C TYR A 112 -9.26 -20.00 9.25
N GLY A 113 -9.46 -20.68 8.14
CA GLY A 113 -10.54 -21.66 7.96
C GLY A 113 -11.83 -21.06 7.39
N ASN A 114 -12.05 -19.74 7.49
CA ASN A 114 -13.12 -19.02 6.84
C ASN A 114 -12.64 -18.27 5.59
N LEU A 115 -11.36 -17.88 5.60
CA LEU A 115 -10.73 -17.18 4.48
C LEU A 115 -10.70 -18.09 3.24
N ALA A 116 -11.48 -17.71 2.23
CA ALA A 116 -11.63 -18.42 0.96
C ALA A 116 -11.68 -17.38 -0.17
N GLY A 117 -10.52 -16.95 -0.64
CA GLY A 117 -10.35 -15.73 -1.43
C GLY A 117 -10.31 -14.49 -0.55
N SER A 118 -9.64 -13.43 -1.00
CA SER A 118 -9.56 -12.16 -0.26
C SER A 118 -10.91 -11.44 -0.32
N PRO A 119 -11.50 -11.09 0.84
CA PRO A 119 -12.67 -10.20 0.88
C PRO A 119 -12.36 -8.80 0.35
N PRO A 120 -13.36 -7.97 0.01
CA PRO A 120 -13.16 -6.58 -0.37
C PRO A 120 -12.58 -5.78 0.80
N ASN A 121 -11.63 -4.89 0.49
CA ASN A 121 -11.05 -3.94 1.43
C ASN A 121 -10.77 -2.64 0.68
N ASP A 122 -10.95 -1.47 1.31
CA ASP A 122 -10.88 -0.17 0.65
C ASP A 122 -9.47 0.20 0.17
N ASP A 123 -8.41 -0.28 0.82
CA ASP A 123 -7.03 -0.18 0.32
C ASP A 123 -6.93 -0.71 -1.11
N VAL A 124 -7.37 -1.96 -1.28
CA VAL A 124 -7.23 -2.69 -2.55
C VAL A 124 -8.24 -2.20 -3.58
N GLU A 125 -9.47 -1.85 -3.16
CA GLU A 125 -10.45 -1.24 -4.06
C GLU A 125 -9.91 0.05 -4.68
N GLN A 126 -9.21 0.90 -3.91
CA GLN A 126 -8.59 2.13 -4.41
C GLN A 126 -7.34 1.84 -5.27
N MET A 127 -6.52 0.83 -4.93
CA MET A 127 -5.44 0.36 -5.82
C MET A 127 -5.97 -0.14 -7.17
N LEU A 128 -7.09 -0.86 -7.18
CA LEU A 128 -7.75 -1.31 -8.41
C LEU A 128 -8.29 -0.16 -9.25
N LEU A 129 -8.72 0.94 -8.62
CA LEU A 129 -9.08 2.15 -9.36
C LEU A 129 -7.87 2.80 -10.04
N ALA A 130 -6.68 2.74 -9.45
CA ALA A 130 -5.45 3.16 -10.12
C ALA A 130 -5.15 2.27 -11.34
N LEU A 131 -5.34 0.94 -11.25
CA LEU A 131 -5.23 0.03 -12.40
C LEU A 131 -6.25 0.36 -13.49
N VAL A 132 -7.50 0.65 -13.12
CA VAL A 132 -8.55 1.10 -14.06
C VAL A 132 -8.18 2.44 -14.69
N THR A 133 -7.55 3.33 -13.94
CA THR A 133 -7.05 4.61 -14.47
C THR A 133 -6.00 4.38 -15.55
N LEU A 134 -5.02 3.51 -15.31
CA LEU A 134 -4.02 3.15 -16.32
C LEU A 134 -4.69 2.53 -17.57
N ARG A 135 -5.74 1.74 -17.39
CA ARG A 135 -6.52 1.12 -18.48
C ARG A 135 -7.29 2.13 -19.31
N GLU A 136 -7.97 3.09 -18.69
CA GLU A 136 -8.87 4.03 -19.36
C GLU A 136 -8.21 5.36 -19.76
N ARG A 137 -7.12 5.76 -19.09
CA ARG A 137 -6.46 7.07 -19.25
C ARG A 137 -5.02 6.99 -19.73
N GLY A 138 -4.42 5.79 -19.74
CA GLY A 138 -3.02 5.59 -20.14
C GLY A 138 -2.03 5.73 -19.01
N VAL A 139 -0.73 5.72 -19.35
CA VAL A 139 0.38 5.51 -18.43
C VAL A 139 0.92 6.78 -17.74
N ASP A 140 0.35 7.95 -18.03
CA ASP A 140 0.71 9.23 -17.42
C ASP A 140 -0.55 10.01 -16.97
N PRO A 141 -1.37 9.45 -16.06
CA PRO A 141 -2.62 10.05 -15.66
C PRO A 141 -2.40 11.32 -14.83
N THR A 142 -3.26 12.31 -15.05
CA THR A 142 -3.33 13.50 -14.20
C THR A 142 -4.18 13.23 -12.94
N PRO A 143 -4.08 14.06 -11.87
CA PRO A 143 -5.00 13.98 -10.73
C PRO A 143 -6.48 14.03 -11.15
N ARG A 144 -6.78 14.80 -12.20
CA ARG A 144 -8.13 14.89 -12.76
C ARG A 144 -8.60 13.57 -13.37
N ASP A 145 -7.74 12.90 -14.14
CA ASP A 145 -8.05 11.60 -14.74
C ASP A 145 -8.39 10.56 -13.64
N ILE A 146 -7.60 10.53 -12.56
CA ILE A 146 -7.83 9.62 -11.42
C ILE A 146 -9.15 9.96 -10.72
N ALA A 147 -9.42 11.25 -10.48
CA ALA A 147 -10.65 11.70 -9.84
C ALA A 147 -11.91 11.36 -10.67
N GLU A 148 -11.85 11.44 -12.01
CA GLU A 148 -12.95 11.02 -12.87
C GLU A 148 -13.23 9.51 -12.81
N ILE A 149 -12.18 8.69 -12.62
CA ILE A 149 -12.33 7.26 -12.38
C ILE A 149 -12.96 7.00 -11.00
N TRP A 150 -12.57 7.76 -9.97
CA TRP A 150 -13.21 7.68 -8.65
C TRP A 150 -14.69 8.05 -8.70
N ASP A 151 -15.05 9.16 -9.33
CA ASP A 151 -16.44 9.57 -9.50
C ASP A 151 -17.29 8.47 -10.15
N LYS A 152 -16.72 7.85 -11.17
CA LYS A 152 -17.41 6.84 -11.99
C LYS A 152 -17.55 5.48 -11.31
N TYR A 153 -16.53 5.05 -10.55
CA TYR A 153 -16.42 3.66 -10.13
C TYR A 153 -16.24 3.41 -8.63
N LEU A 154 -15.79 4.41 -7.83
CA LEU A 154 -15.69 4.25 -6.39
C LEU A 154 -17.10 4.31 -5.77
N PRO A 155 -17.63 3.21 -5.21
CA PRO A 155 -19.01 3.18 -4.73
C PRO A 155 -19.19 4.07 -3.49
N TYR A 156 -18.21 4.05 -2.59
CA TYR A 156 -18.14 4.85 -1.37
C TYR A 156 -16.68 5.07 -0.98
N GLY A 157 -16.41 6.04 -0.15
CA GLY A 157 -15.11 6.27 0.47
C GLY A 157 -15.25 6.41 1.96
N ASN A 158 -14.19 6.10 2.68
CA ASN A 158 -14.10 6.27 4.14
C ASN A 158 -13.24 7.49 4.46
N VAL A 159 -13.44 8.11 5.61
CA VAL A 159 -12.58 9.18 6.16
C VAL A 159 -12.22 10.22 5.07
N ALA A 160 -10.93 10.41 4.77
CA ALA A 160 -10.45 11.38 3.77
C ALA A 160 -10.98 11.10 2.36
N SER A 161 -10.96 9.84 1.92
CA SER A 161 -11.46 9.46 0.59
C SER A 161 -12.97 9.65 0.46
N GLY A 162 -13.73 9.51 1.56
CA GLY A 162 -15.16 9.80 1.58
C GLY A 162 -15.48 11.28 1.37
N VAL A 163 -14.74 12.16 2.06
CA VAL A 163 -14.88 13.63 1.88
C VAL A 163 -14.46 14.03 0.48
N ALA A 164 -13.33 13.53 -0.01
CA ALA A 164 -12.86 13.83 -1.36
C ALA A 164 -13.85 13.36 -2.44
N LEU A 165 -14.39 12.15 -2.34
CA LEU A 165 -15.40 11.64 -3.27
C LEU A 165 -16.67 12.49 -3.26
N TYR A 166 -17.12 12.92 -2.07
CA TYR A 166 -18.25 13.84 -1.94
C TYR A 166 -17.98 15.18 -2.64
N ASN A 167 -16.77 15.74 -2.46
CA ASN A 167 -16.35 16.97 -3.11
C ASN A 167 -16.29 16.83 -4.63
N ILE A 168 -15.65 15.76 -5.13
CA ILE A 168 -15.56 15.44 -6.56
C ILE A 168 -16.94 15.35 -7.20
N ARG A 169 -17.89 14.66 -6.57
CA ARG A 169 -19.30 14.54 -7.04
C ARG A 169 -20.06 15.86 -7.07
N ARG A 170 -19.57 16.87 -6.36
CA ARG A 170 -20.09 18.25 -6.41
C ARG A 170 -19.34 19.16 -7.37
N GLY A 171 -18.40 18.62 -8.14
CA GLY A 171 -17.59 19.36 -9.09
C GLY A 171 -16.38 20.08 -8.49
N ILE A 172 -16.02 19.78 -7.23
CA ILE A 172 -14.80 20.25 -6.58
C ILE A 172 -13.72 19.21 -6.83
N TRP A 173 -12.79 19.54 -7.72
CA TRP A 173 -11.77 18.64 -8.23
C TRP A 173 -10.45 18.77 -7.50
N PRO A 174 -9.49 17.82 -7.65
CA PRO A 174 -8.15 17.97 -7.10
C PRO A 174 -7.44 19.23 -7.61
N PRO A 175 -6.66 19.92 -6.76
CA PRO A 175 -6.35 19.57 -5.36
C PRO A 175 -7.40 20.03 -4.33
N GLU A 176 -8.39 20.83 -4.71
CA GLU A 176 -9.37 21.40 -3.79
C GLU A 176 -10.28 20.34 -3.15
N SER A 177 -10.47 19.19 -3.81
CA SER A 177 -11.22 18.06 -3.23
C SER A 177 -10.58 17.52 -1.95
N ALA A 178 -9.25 17.64 -1.82
CA ALA A 178 -8.51 17.21 -0.64
C ALA A 178 -8.64 18.16 0.55
N THR A 179 -8.93 19.45 0.30
CA THR A 179 -8.89 20.50 1.33
C THR A 179 -10.26 21.02 1.75
N THR A 180 -11.25 20.95 0.86
CA THR A 180 -12.60 21.46 1.13
C THR A 180 -13.29 20.58 2.16
N ASP A 181 -13.54 21.16 3.37
CA ASP A 181 -14.22 20.49 4.49
C ASP A 181 -13.64 19.10 4.85
N ASN A 182 -12.35 18.89 4.64
CA ASN A 182 -11.68 17.63 4.89
C ASN A 182 -10.71 17.72 6.09
N PRO A 183 -11.12 17.30 7.29
CA PRO A 183 -10.26 17.31 8.49
C PRO A 183 -9.26 16.14 8.50
N TYR A 184 -9.33 15.21 7.53
CA TYR A 184 -8.59 13.95 7.52
C TYR A 184 -7.40 13.95 6.56
N GLN A 185 -6.93 15.11 6.12
CA GLN A 185 -5.91 15.28 5.07
C GLN A 185 -4.58 14.56 5.36
N ASN A 186 -4.21 14.39 6.64
CA ASN A 186 -2.95 13.79 7.08
C ASN A 186 -3.10 12.31 7.49
N ARG A 187 -4.25 11.69 7.17
CA ARG A 187 -4.47 10.29 7.47
C ARG A 187 -3.82 9.36 6.44
N ILE A 188 -3.76 8.08 6.81
CA ILE A 188 -3.06 7.01 6.07
C ILE A 188 -3.65 6.71 4.68
N GLY A 189 -4.86 7.16 4.36
CA GLY A 189 -5.55 6.81 3.12
C GLY A 189 -4.78 7.06 1.82
N GLY A 190 -3.80 7.99 1.80
CA GLY A 190 -2.86 8.15 0.69
C GLY A 190 -1.80 7.05 0.66
N HIS A 191 -1.24 6.72 1.81
CA HIS A 191 -0.20 5.71 2.01
C HIS A 191 -0.69 4.30 1.62
N MET A 192 -1.91 3.92 2.01
CA MET A 192 -2.43 2.56 1.92
C MET A 192 -2.72 2.05 0.49
N ARG A 193 -2.87 2.94 -0.51
CA ARG A 193 -3.39 2.60 -1.85
C ARG A 193 -2.42 2.82 -3.01
N VAL A 194 -1.20 3.26 -2.72
CA VAL A 194 -0.26 3.72 -3.76
C VAL A 194 0.81 2.71 -4.16
N ASP A 195 0.78 1.52 -3.58
CA ASP A 195 1.75 0.45 -3.87
C ASP A 195 1.85 0.16 -5.38
N ILE A 196 0.74 0.24 -6.09
CA ILE A 196 0.68 0.01 -7.55
C ILE A 196 1.57 0.98 -8.33
N TRP A 197 1.71 2.24 -7.87
CA TRP A 197 2.55 3.22 -8.54
C TRP A 197 4.04 2.87 -8.42
N GLY A 198 4.43 2.25 -7.30
CA GLY A 198 5.76 1.64 -7.16
C GLY A 198 5.94 0.40 -8.05
N MET A 199 4.89 -0.42 -8.16
CA MET A 199 4.92 -1.62 -9.02
C MET A 199 5.12 -1.27 -10.49
N VAL A 200 4.46 -0.22 -11.01
CA VAL A 200 4.54 0.17 -12.45
C VAL A 200 5.73 1.05 -12.78
N ALA A 201 6.46 1.54 -11.78
CA ALA A 201 7.69 2.31 -11.94
C ALA A 201 8.91 1.63 -11.24
N PRO A 202 9.23 0.34 -11.57
CA PRO A 202 10.26 -0.42 -10.87
C PRO A 202 11.63 0.22 -10.98
N GLY A 203 12.29 0.50 -9.84
CA GLY A 203 13.62 1.10 -9.80
C GLY A 203 13.70 2.56 -10.26
N CYS A 204 12.54 3.22 -10.41
CA CYS A 204 12.40 4.64 -10.71
C CYS A 204 11.63 5.33 -9.58
N PRO A 205 12.19 5.44 -8.37
CA PRO A 205 11.45 5.87 -7.18
C PRO A 205 10.90 7.30 -7.26
N ALA A 206 11.58 8.22 -7.96
CA ALA A 206 11.07 9.57 -8.18
C ALA A 206 9.80 9.57 -9.05
N LEU A 207 9.75 8.72 -10.09
CA LEU A 207 8.56 8.54 -10.92
C LEU A 207 7.41 7.90 -10.13
N ALA A 208 7.71 6.88 -9.33
CA ALA A 208 6.73 6.24 -8.45
C ALA A 208 6.12 7.24 -7.46
N ALA A 209 6.97 8.07 -6.83
CA ALA A 209 6.54 9.11 -5.89
C ALA A 209 5.68 10.19 -6.56
N ASP A 210 6.01 10.62 -7.78
CA ASP A 210 5.22 11.60 -8.54
C ASP A 210 3.81 11.05 -8.90
N LEU A 211 3.75 9.81 -9.37
CA LEU A 211 2.46 9.15 -9.67
C LEU A 211 1.60 8.97 -8.42
N ALA A 212 2.24 8.59 -7.30
CA ALA A 212 1.57 8.45 -6.01
C ALA A 212 1.08 9.80 -5.45
N GLU A 213 1.83 10.89 -5.62
CA GLU A 213 1.39 12.24 -5.25
C GLU A 213 0.14 12.65 -6.02
N ARG A 214 0.10 12.39 -7.33
CA ARG A 214 -1.08 12.68 -8.15
C ARG A 214 -2.33 11.97 -7.64
N ASP A 215 -2.20 10.71 -7.25
CA ASP A 215 -3.29 9.92 -6.66
C ASP A 215 -3.65 10.44 -5.26
N ALA A 216 -2.67 10.61 -4.39
CA ALA A 216 -2.90 11.04 -3.02
C ALA A 216 -3.53 12.44 -2.95
N SER A 217 -3.20 13.35 -3.89
CA SER A 217 -3.70 14.72 -3.94
C SER A 217 -5.22 14.85 -4.12
N LEU A 218 -5.91 13.75 -4.44
CA LEU A 218 -7.38 13.73 -4.49
C LEU A 218 -7.99 13.96 -3.10
N ALA A 219 -7.35 13.44 -2.04
CA ALA A 219 -7.91 13.35 -0.69
C ALA A 219 -6.97 13.83 0.43
N HIS A 220 -5.69 14.05 0.12
CA HIS A 220 -4.64 14.30 1.11
C HIS A 220 -3.79 15.51 0.77
N THR A 221 -3.11 16.05 1.82
CA THR A 221 -2.09 17.08 1.74
C THR A 221 -0.96 16.76 2.71
N GLY A 222 0.15 17.51 2.70
CA GLY A 222 1.22 17.41 3.69
C GLY A 222 1.64 15.97 3.98
N GLU A 223 1.56 15.56 5.24
CA GLU A 223 2.03 14.25 5.71
C GLU A 223 1.30 13.07 5.04
N GLY A 224 0.03 13.24 4.66
CA GLY A 224 -0.71 12.21 3.91
C GLY A 224 -0.15 11.98 2.49
N ILE A 225 0.29 13.05 1.81
CA ILE A 225 1.00 12.96 0.53
C ILE A 225 2.41 12.41 0.72
N TYR A 226 3.13 12.85 1.75
CA TYR A 226 4.49 12.40 2.00
C TYR A 226 4.54 10.90 2.27
N GLY A 227 3.57 10.38 3.05
CA GLY A 227 3.42 8.93 3.23
C GLY A 227 3.19 8.18 1.93
N ALA A 228 2.34 8.71 1.04
CA ALA A 228 2.10 8.12 -0.28
C ALA A 228 3.37 8.07 -1.15
N ARG A 229 4.09 9.18 -1.24
CA ARG A 229 5.36 9.28 -1.98
C ARG A 229 6.40 8.29 -1.46
N PHE A 230 6.52 8.21 -0.12
CA PHE A 230 7.45 7.31 0.56
C PHE A 230 7.15 5.84 0.24
N VAL A 231 5.89 5.40 0.35
CA VAL A 231 5.49 4.00 0.10
C VAL A 231 5.71 3.62 -1.35
N ALA A 232 5.27 4.45 -2.30
CA ALA A 232 5.47 4.14 -3.72
C ALA A 232 6.96 4.07 -4.09
N ALA A 233 7.80 4.98 -3.55
CA ALA A 233 9.25 4.93 -3.70
C ALA A 233 9.83 3.65 -3.09
N ALA A 234 9.39 3.24 -1.89
CA ALA A 234 9.84 2.02 -1.23
C ALA A 234 9.51 0.76 -2.04
N VAL A 235 8.29 0.64 -2.57
CA VAL A 235 7.89 -0.48 -3.45
C VAL A 235 8.72 -0.49 -4.73
N SER A 236 8.94 0.67 -5.35
CA SER A 236 9.78 0.82 -6.55
C SER A 236 11.22 0.33 -6.31
N LEU A 237 11.81 0.74 -5.19
CA LEU A 237 13.17 0.33 -4.77
C LEU A 237 13.23 -1.17 -4.47
N ALA A 238 12.21 -1.72 -3.79
CA ALA A 238 12.12 -3.12 -3.43
C ALA A 238 12.12 -4.08 -4.65
N MET A 239 11.77 -3.59 -5.83
CA MET A 239 11.91 -4.39 -7.06
C MET A 239 13.37 -4.81 -7.35
N PHE A 240 14.36 -4.14 -6.75
CA PHE A 240 15.79 -4.39 -6.96
C PHE A 240 16.59 -4.55 -5.67
N GLU A 241 16.08 -4.08 -4.54
CA GLU A 241 16.74 -4.10 -3.24
C GLU A 241 16.01 -5.07 -2.29
N ARG A 242 16.75 -5.70 -1.39
CA ARG A 242 16.22 -6.62 -0.37
C ARG A 242 16.46 -6.16 1.06
N ASP A 243 17.46 -5.31 1.27
CA ASP A 243 17.76 -4.78 2.60
C ASP A 243 16.73 -3.71 2.99
N PRO A 244 15.88 -3.97 4.01
CA PRO A 244 14.85 -3.02 4.42
C PRO A 244 15.39 -1.66 4.84
N LYS A 245 16.57 -1.62 5.49
CA LYS A 245 17.16 -0.36 5.92
C LYS A 245 17.58 0.50 4.72
N THR A 246 18.13 -0.11 3.70
CA THR A 246 18.50 0.56 2.44
C THR A 246 17.25 1.10 1.74
N ILE A 247 16.19 0.27 1.62
CA ILE A 247 14.91 0.68 1.03
C ILE A 247 14.34 1.90 1.75
N LEU A 248 14.22 1.85 3.08
CA LEU A 248 13.67 2.94 3.89
C LEU A 248 14.51 4.21 3.78
N THR A 249 15.84 4.10 3.86
CA THR A 249 16.75 5.24 3.80
C THR A 249 16.66 5.95 2.45
N GLN A 250 16.64 5.19 1.34
CA GLN A 250 16.52 5.76 0.01
C GLN A 250 15.11 6.33 -0.24
N ALA A 251 14.05 5.69 0.25
CA ALA A 251 12.68 6.20 0.08
C ALA A 251 12.48 7.57 0.76
N LEU A 252 13.20 7.86 1.85
CA LEU A 252 13.18 9.17 2.52
C LEU A 252 13.70 10.32 1.63
N GLU A 253 14.44 10.04 0.57
CA GLU A 253 14.95 11.07 -0.36
C GLU A 253 13.84 11.67 -1.22
N PHE A 254 12.67 11.05 -1.29
CA PHE A 254 11.53 11.46 -2.12
C PHE A 254 10.44 12.23 -1.37
N ILE A 255 10.69 12.59 -0.11
CA ILE A 255 9.84 13.43 0.73
C ILE A 255 10.68 14.55 1.38
N PRO A 256 10.04 15.66 1.85
CA PRO A 256 10.79 16.72 2.52
C PRO A 256 11.56 16.21 3.73
N ALA A 257 12.84 16.61 3.81
CA ALA A 257 13.72 16.11 4.86
C ALA A 257 13.31 16.53 6.28
N ASP A 258 12.59 17.62 6.42
CA ASP A 258 12.14 18.23 7.68
C ASP A 258 10.67 17.94 8.03
N CYS A 259 9.95 17.12 7.22
CA CYS A 259 8.59 16.74 7.53
C CYS A 259 8.51 15.76 8.73
N GLU A 260 7.35 15.69 9.36
CA GLU A 260 7.11 14.78 10.50
C GLU A 260 7.28 13.32 10.09
N TYR A 261 6.74 12.92 8.95
CA TYR A 261 6.87 11.55 8.44
C TYR A 261 8.34 11.11 8.35
N ALA A 262 9.19 11.95 7.74
CA ALA A 262 10.62 11.65 7.63
C ALA A 262 11.31 11.60 9.00
N THR A 263 10.91 12.46 9.92
CA THR A 263 11.43 12.49 11.29
C THR A 263 11.10 11.20 12.03
N TYR A 264 9.85 10.74 11.97
CA TYR A 264 9.41 9.51 12.63
C TYR A 264 10.13 8.27 12.09
N VAL A 265 10.24 8.15 10.76
CA VAL A 265 10.96 7.02 10.15
C VAL A 265 12.45 7.02 10.50
N ARG A 266 13.12 8.20 10.52
CA ARG A 266 14.54 8.28 10.94
C ARG A 266 14.75 7.90 12.39
N ASP A 267 13.87 8.30 13.26
CA ASP A 267 13.93 7.90 14.68
C ASP A 267 13.85 6.39 14.82
N VAL A 268 12.93 5.73 14.09
CA VAL A 268 12.82 4.26 14.10
C VAL A 268 14.11 3.60 13.57
N ILE A 269 14.71 4.13 12.49
CA ILE A 269 16.00 3.64 11.99
C ILE A 269 17.09 3.81 13.06
N GLY A 270 17.06 4.93 13.79
CA GLY A 270 17.98 5.20 14.90
C GLY A 270 17.79 4.25 16.08
N TRP A 271 16.55 3.96 16.45
CA TRP A 271 16.24 3.02 17.53
C TRP A 271 16.60 1.58 17.16
N HIS A 272 16.35 1.16 15.92
CA HIS A 272 16.79 -0.16 15.45
C HIS A 272 18.31 -0.37 15.62
N ALA A 273 19.11 0.68 15.48
CA ALA A 273 20.56 0.58 15.71
C ALA A 273 20.94 0.50 17.20
N GLN A 274 20.04 0.86 18.11
CA GLN A 274 20.28 0.92 19.55
C GLN A 274 19.65 -0.27 20.30
N TYR A 275 18.51 -0.75 19.84
CA TYR A 275 17.74 -1.78 20.51
C TYR A 275 17.68 -3.05 19.66
N PRO A 276 18.17 -4.19 20.16
CA PRO A 276 18.08 -5.46 19.44
C PRO A 276 16.66 -6.05 19.43
N ASP A 277 15.81 -5.67 20.40
CA ASP A 277 14.42 -6.11 20.50
C ASP A 277 13.48 -5.05 19.95
N TRP A 278 12.52 -5.49 19.14
CA TRP A 278 11.52 -4.60 18.55
C TRP A 278 10.57 -3.99 19.60
N GLU A 279 10.34 -4.68 20.71
CA GLU A 279 9.47 -4.15 21.79
C GLU A 279 10.11 -2.95 22.48
N ASP A 280 11.44 -2.92 22.62
CA ASP A 280 12.16 -1.77 23.18
C ASP A 280 12.09 -0.56 22.24
N ALA A 281 12.26 -0.79 20.91
CA ALA A 281 12.11 0.27 19.93
C ALA A 281 10.66 0.75 19.80
N TYR A 282 9.67 -0.15 19.93
CA TYR A 282 8.26 0.20 20.03
C TYR A 282 7.97 1.07 21.27
N ALA A 283 8.57 0.73 22.41
CA ALA A 283 8.39 1.55 23.62
C ALA A 283 8.88 2.99 23.43
N GLU A 284 9.96 3.20 22.68
CA GLU A 284 10.43 4.55 22.32
C GLU A 284 9.48 5.25 21.34
N LEU A 285 8.97 4.52 20.33
CA LEU A 285 7.96 5.05 19.40
C LEU A 285 6.71 5.51 20.17
N ASP A 286 6.18 4.66 21.03
CA ASP A 286 5.01 4.95 21.85
C ASP A 286 5.24 6.10 22.83
N ARG A 287 6.40 6.11 23.52
CA ARG A 287 6.77 7.19 24.43
C ARG A 287 6.87 8.55 23.74
N LYS A 288 7.44 8.59 22.52
CA LYS A 288 7.70 9.85 21.81
C LYS A 288 6.48 10.35 21.03
N TYR A 289 5.73 9.45 20.42
CA TYR A 289 4.69 9.77 19.43
C TYR A 289 3.31 9.20 19.77
N GLY A 290 3.22 8.27 20.72
CA GLY A 290 1.99 7.61 21.14
C GLY A 290 1.07 8.48 22.00
N PHE A 291 1.51 9.69 22.43
CA PHE A 291 0.75 10.60 23.27
C PHE A 291 0.45 11.91 22.53
N TYR A 292 -0.62 12.58 22.94
CA TYR A 292 -0.84 13.97 22.55
C TYR A 292 0.23 14.89 23.19
N PRO A 293 0.50 16.08 22.61
CA PRO A 293 1.49 17.03 23.15
C PRO A 293 1.25 17.44 24.60
N ASP A 294 0.04 17.28 25.11
CA ASP A 294 -0.32 17.53 26.53
C ASP A 294 -0.15 16.33 27.45
N GLY A 295 0.45 15.24 26.94
CA GLY A 295 0.72 14.01 27.70
C GLY A 295 -0.48 13.10 27.91
N THR A 296 -1.62 13.34 27.21
CA THR A 296 -2.78 12.44 27.26
C THR A 296 -2.79 11.48 26.09
N ARG A 297 -3.16 10.22 26.33
CA ARG A 297 -3.51 9.25 25.26
C ARG A 297 -4.97 9.35 24.82
N GLU A 298 -5.79 10.10 25.56
CA GLU A 298 -7.22 9.83 25.70
C GLU A 298 -8.12 11.05 25.51
N ARG A 299 -7.77 12.01 24.62
CA ARG A 299 -8.71 13.13 24.37
C ARG A 299 -10.07 12.66 23.83
N GLU A 300 -10.10 11.58 23.03
CA GLU A 300 -11.37 11.00 22.59
C GLU A 300 -12.00 10.11 23.68
N TYR A 301 -11.21 9.64 24.65
CA TYR A 301 -11.68 8.79 25.77
C TYR A 301 -12.62 9.54 26.71
N ASP A 302 -12.41 10.84 26.89
CA ASP A 302 -13.28 11.69 27.72
C ASP A 302 -14.49 12.23 26.96
N ASP A 303 -14.62 11.90 25.65
CA ASP A 303 -15.82 12.23 24.90
C ASP A 303 -17.01 11.38 25.43
N PRO A 304 -18.06 12.04 25.93
CA PRO A 304 -19.24 11.35 26.48
C PRO A 304 -20.00 10.50 25.44
N ARG A 305 -19.67 10.62 24.16
CA ARG A 305 -20.21 9.80 23.07
C ARG A 305 -19.61 8.39 23.03
N PHE A 306 -18.43 8.17 23.66
CA PHE A 306 -17.82 6.85 23.71
C PHE A 306 -18.41 5.99 24.80
N ASP A 307 -18.83 4.79 24.44
CA ASP A 307 -19.30 3.77 25.36
C ASP A 307 -18.11 3.18 26.16
N ARG A 308 -17.95 3.63 27.40
CA ARG A 308 -16.89 3.18 28.32
C ARG A 308 -17.00 1.71 28.71
N SER A 309 -18.08 1.02 28.39
CA SER A 309 -18.23 -0.43 28.58
C SER A 309 -17.47 -1.24 27.51
N ILE A 310 -17.07 -0.60 26.42
CA ILE A 310 -16.28 -1.22 25.37
C ILE A 310 -14.82 -1.31 25.85
N PRO A 311 -14.19 -2.49 25.81
CA PRO A 311 -12.79 -2.64 26.18
C PRO A 311 -11.85 -1.71 25.39
N ARG A 312 -10.78 -1.21 26.03
CA ARG A 312 -9.81 -0.26 25.43
C ARG A 312 -9.27 -0.67 24.07
N TYR A 313 -9.06 -1.97 23.83
CA TYR A 313 -8.56 -2.51 22.57
C TYR A 313 -9.55 -2.37 21.38
N GLN A 314 -10.80 -1.99 21.63
CA GLN A 314 -11.81 -1.75 20.60
C GLN A 314 -12.01 -0.24 20.29
N TRP A 315 -11.14 0.62 20.78
CA TRP A 315 -11.28 2.05 20.65
C TRP A 315 -10.56 2.57 19.41
N ASN A 316 -11.29 3.31 18.59
CA ASN A 316 -10.77 3.96 17.39
C ASN A 316 -10.25 5.35 17.77
N ASP A 317 -8.99 5.43 18.21
CA ASP A 317 -8.30 6.70 18.43
C ASP A 317 -8.03 7.35 17.06
N ALA A 318 -8.39 8.62 16.89
CA ALA A 318 -8.16 9.39 15.67
C ALA A 318 -6.68 9.38 15.20
N ARG A 319 -5.72 9.23 16.13
CA ARG A 319 -4.29 9.14 15.80
C ARG A 319 -3.89 7.83 15.15
N LEU A 320 -4.62 6.73 15.41
CA LEU A 320 -4.32 5.43 14.83
C LEU A 320 -4.31 5.45 13.30
N GLY A 321 -5.06 6.38 12.70
CA GLY A 321 -5.06 6.59 11.26
C GLY A 321 -4.10 7.67 10.73
N LEU A 322 -3.17 8.25 11.54
CA LEU A 322 -2.20 9.23 11.05
C LEU A 322 -1.14 8.58 10.17
N ALA A 323 -0.85 9.19 9.02
CA ALA A 323 0.16 8.70 8.10
C ALA A 323 1.56 8.58 8.74
N THR A 324 1.93 9.55 9.58
CA THR A 324 3.23 9.60 10.26
C THR A 324 3.46 8.44 11.23
N LEU A 325 2.47 8.16 12.09
CA LEU A 325 2.55 7.09 13.07
C LEU A 325 2.58 5.70 12.40
N ASN A 326 1.73 5.52 11.39
CA ASN A 326 1.66 4.28 10.63
C ASN A 326 2.90 4.06 9.75
N GLY A 327 3.47 5.14 9.17
CA GLY A 327 4.77 5.08 8.48
C GLY A 327 5.91 4.61 9.39
N ALA A 328 5.93 5.09 10.63
CA ALA A 328 6.88 4.63 11.65
C ALA A 328 6.66 3.15 12.04
N ALA A 329 5.40 2.74 12.18
CA ALA A 329 5.05 1.34 12.45
C ALA A 329 5.49 0.40 11.32
N CYS A 330 5.26 0.80 10.06
CA CYS A 330 5.77 0.07 8.89
C CYS A 330 7.31 -0.02 8.88
N ALA A 331 8.00 1.09 9.17
CA ALA A 331 9.46 1.10 9.24
C ALA A 331 9.98 0.16 10.34
N LEU A 332 9.34 0.15 11.51
CA LEU A 332 9.66 -0.75 12.61
C LEU A 332 9.51 -2.22 12.18
N ALA A 333 8.37 -2.58 11.59
CA ALA A 333 8.10 -3.94 11.13
C ALA A 333 9.08 -4.40 10.04
N LEU A 334 9.42 -3.53 9.09
CA LEU A 334 10.36 -3.83 8.01
C LEU A 334 11.77 -4.08 8.57
N LEU A 335 12.27 -3.23 9.48
CA LEU A 335 13.60 -3.33 10.02
C LEU A 335 13.79 -4.61 10.86
N TYR A 336 12.87 -4.88 11.79
CA TYR A 336 12.94 -6.06 12.66
C TYR A 336 12.44 -7.34 11.97
N GLY A 337 11.75 -7.21 10.84
CA GLY A 337 11.42 -8.33 9.96
C GLY A 337 12.61 -8.86 9.16
N GLU A 338 13.66 -8.02 8.95
CA GLU A 338 14.93 -8.41 8.33
C GLU A 338 14.76 -9.04 6.93
N GLY A 339 13.70 -8.65 6.19
CA GLY A 339 13.38 -9.19 4.87
C GLY A 339 12.70 -10.56 4.87
N ASP A 340 12.44 -11.17 6.05
CA ASP A 340 11.57 -12.33 6.15
C ASP A 340 10.10 -11.91 6.02
N PHE A 341 9.40 -12.54 5.08
CA PHE A 341 8.02 -12.17 4.76
C PHE A 341 7.06 -12.37 5.94
N ALA A 342 7.08 -13.57 6.51
CA ALA A 342 6.16 -13.94 7.58
C ALA A 342 6.42 -13.11 8.84
N ARG A 343 7.69 -12.99 9.24
CA ARG A 343 8.09 -12.18 10.39
C ARG A 343 7.68 -10.73 10.25
N THR A 344 7.88 -10.13 9.05
CA THR A 344 7.54 -8.72 8.80
C THR A 344 6.06 -8.45 8.96
N ILE A 345 5.18 -9.23 8.31
CA ILE A 345 3.73 -9.00 8.38
C ILE A 345 3.16 -9.32 9.78
N CYS A 346 3.70 -10.33 10.46
CA CYS A 346 3.30 -10.67 11.83
C CYS A 346 3.72 -9.58 12.82
N LEU A 347 4.92 -9.03 12.70
CA LEU A 347 5.37 -7.90 13.52
C LEU A 347 4.48 -6.68 13.28
N SER A 348 4.22 -6.33 12.02
CA SER A 348 3.33 -5.21 11.67
C SER A 348 1.96 -5.36 12.32
N THR A 349 1.39 -6.57 12.32
CA THR A 349 0.12 -6.88 12.98
C THR A 349 0.21 -6.69 14.50
N MET A 350 1.30 -7.16 15.14
CA MET A 350 1.47 -7.06 16.60
C MET A 350 1.76 -5.65 17.10
N ILE A 351 2.30 -4.77 16.25
CA ILE A 351 2.57 -3.36 16.59
C ILE A 351 1.26 -2.60 16.84
N GLY A 352 0.21 -2.92 16.11
CA GLY A 352 -1.08 -2.25 16.28
C GLY A 352 -1.26 -1.07 15.32
N TYR A 353 -2.14 -0.14 15.68
CA TYR A 353 -2.58 1.04 14.93
C TYR A 353 -3.51 0.66 13.77
N ASP A 354 -3.29 1.20 12.59
CA ASP A 354 -4.02 0.86 11.36
C ASP A 354 -3.40 -0.42 10.76
N THR A 355 -3.69 -1.55 11.41
CA THR A 355 -2.93 -2.79 11.25
C THR A 355 -3.03 -3.40 9.88
N ASP A 356 -4.20 -3.38 9.25
CA ASP A 356 -4.43 -3.96 7.92
C ASP A 356 -3.73 -3.14 6.85
N CYS A 357 -3.83 -1.81 6.88
CA CYS A 357 -3.07 -0.91 6.02
C CYS A 357 -1.57 -1.13 6.18
N ASN A 358 -1.08 -1.21 7.43
CA ASN A 358 0.34 -1.37 7.73
C ASN A 358 0.88 -2.72 7.26
N ALA A 359 0.22 -3.83 7.66
CA ALA A 359 0.65 -5.16 7.27
C ALA A 359 0.52 -5.39 5.75
N GLY A 360 -0.50 -4.79 5.12
CA GLY A 360 -0.63 -4.77 3.67
C GLY A 360 0.53 -4.05 2.99
N THR A 361 0.92 -2.87 3.48
CA THR A 361 2.02 -2.07 2.92
C THR A 361 3.37 -2.76 3.09
N VAL A 362 3.72 -3.23 4.30
CA VAL A 362 4.99 -3.94 4.48
C VAL A 362 5.02 -5.27 3.72
N GLY A 363 3.88 -5.95 3.64
CA GLY A 363 3.71 -7.15 2.82
C GLY A 363 3.96 -6.89 1.34
N ALA A 364 3.44 -5.78 0.80
CA ALA A 364 3.68 -5.37 -0.59
C ALA A 364 5.16 -5.07 -0.86
N ILE A 365 5.84 -4.36 0.05
CA ILE A 365 7.27 -4.03 -0.06
C ILE A 365 8.12 -5.30 -0.04
N VAL A 366 7.94 -6.18 0.97
CA VAL A 366 8.72 -7.42 1.05
C VAL A 366 8.36 -8.36 -0.10
N GLY A 367 7.07 -8.48 -0.44
CA GLY A 367 6.60 -9.27 -1.59
C GLY A 367 7.24 -8.83 -2.91
N ALA A 368 7.37 -7.51 -3.15
CA ALA A 368 8.09 -6.96 -4.29
C ALA A 368 9.58 -7.35 -4.28
N SER A 369 10.20 -7.37 -3.10
CA SER A 369 11.64 -7.66 -2.97
C SER A 369 11.99 -9.13 -3.21
N ILE A 370 11.12 -10.07 -2.77
CA ILE A 370 11.39 -11.51 -2.89
C ILE A 370 10.72 -12.15 -4.12
N GLY A 371 9.57 -11.64 -4.58
CA GLY A 371 8.72 -12.24 -5.61
C GLY A 371 7.72 -13.25 -5.05
N ALA A 372 6.64 -13.50 -5.80
CA ALA A 372 5.57 -14.43 -5.41
C ALA A 372 6.07 -15.87 -5.19
N SER A 373 7.05 -16.28 -6.00
CA SER A 373 7.64 -17.63 -5.94
C SER A 373 8.36 -17.93 -4.61
N GLN A 374 8.69 -16.92 -3.80
CA GLN A 374 9.34 -17.08 -2.51
C GLN A 374 8.41 -16.88 -1.30
N ILE A 375 7.15 -16.48 -1.53
CA ILE A 375 6.16 -16.40 -0.45
C ILE A 375 5.73 -17.84 -0.10
N PRO A 376 5.76 -18.24 1.20
CA PRO A 376 5.39 -19.60 1.58
C PRO A 376 3.93 -19.92 1.22
N PRO A 377 3.64 -21.13 0.70
CA PRO A 377 2.30 -21.55 0.27
C PRO A 377 1.22 -21.39 1.33
N TYR A 378 1.54 -21.60 2.61
CA TYR A 378 0.65 -21.38 3.74
C TYR A 378 -0.09 -20.03 3.70
N TRP A 379 0.61 -18.97 3.28
CA TRP A 379 0.06 -17.64 3.20
C TRP A 379 -0.79 -17.42 1.95
N ILE A 380 -0.46 -18.10 0.84
CA ILE A 380 -1.10 -17.92 -0.47
C ILE A 380 -2.37 -18.76 -0.59
N GLU A 381 -2.34 -20.01 -0.13
CA GLU A 381 -3.41 -20.99 -0.36
C GLU A 381 -4.80 -20.52 0.08
N PRO A 382 -4.99 -19.84 1.23
CA PRO A 382 -6.32 -19.37 1.63
C PRO A 382 -6.92 -18.33 0.70
N LEU A 383 -6.08 -17.58 -0.06
CA LEU A 383 -6.56 -16.57 -1.02
C LEU A 383 -7.10 -17.18 -2.31
N GLN A 384 -6.81 -18.46 -2.63
CA GLN A 384 -7.37 -19.19 -3.79
C GLN A 384 -7.25 -18.43 -5.12
N ASP A 385 -6.20 -17.63 -5.29
CA ASP A 385 -6.00 -16.71 -6.44
C ASP A 385 -7.23 -15.80 -6.71
N THR A 386 -8.01 -15.47 -5.70
CA THR A 386 -9.28 -14.76 -5.83
C THR A 386 -9.32 -13.51 -4.94
N TYR A 387 -9.65 -12.38 -5.53
CA TYR A 387 -10.04 -11.14 -4.86
C TYR A 387 -11.52 -10.82 -5.17
N ARG A 388 -12.31 -10.53 -4.14
CA ARG A 388 -13.68 -10.05 -4.30
C ARG A 388 -13.71 -8.54 -4.33
N SER A 389 -14.42 -7.94 -5.30
CA SER A 389 -14.37 -6.51 -5.54
C SER A 389 -15.76 -5.90 -5.76
N HIS A 390 -15.89 -4.63 -5.36
CA HIS A 390 -17.04 -3.79 -5.69
C HIS A 390 -16.76 -2.88 -6.89
N VAL A 391 -15.51 -2.81 -7.38
CA VAL A 391 -15.11 -2.01 -8.53
C VAL A 391 -15.63 -2.65 -9.81
N LYS A 392 -16.67 -2.06 -10.40
CA LYS A 392 -17.39 -2.63 -11.56
C LYS A 392 -16.49 -3.08 -12.73
N PRO A 393 -15.47 -2.31 -13.17
CA PRO A 393 -14.57 -2.75 -14.25
C PRO A 393 -13.69 -3.97 -13.92
N ILE A 394 -13.54 -4.30 -12.66
CA ILE A 394 -12.78 -5.48 -12.18
C ILE A 394 -13.71 -6.70 -12.14
N GLY A 395 -14.98 -6.49 -11.85
CA GLY A 395 -15.96 -7.55 -11.64
C GLY A 395 -16.08 -7.95 -10.15
N LYS A 396 -17.04 -8.82 -9.85
CA LYS A 396 -17.29 -9.26 -8.46
C LYS A 396 -16.17 -10.13 -7.89
N GLU A 397 -15.47 -10.86 -8.75
CA GLU A 397 -14.32 -11.68 -8.42
C GLU A 397 -13.29 -11.53 -9.53
N ALA A 398 -12.02 -11.43 -9.17
CA ALA A 398 -10.90 -11.32 -10.08
C ALA A 398 -9.75 -12.23 -9.63
N SER A 399 -9.01 -12.79 -10.58
CA SER A 399 -7.79 -13.55 -10.30
C SER A 399 -6.67 -12.59 -9.89
N ILE A 400 -6.08 -12.80 -8.72
CA ILE A 400 -4.95 -12.01 -8.20
C ILE A 400 -3.77 -12.07 -9.18
N SER A 401 -3.48 -13.25 -9.71
CA SER A 401 -2.42 -13.43 -10.70
C SER A 401 -2.72 -12.74 -12.03
N ALA A 402 -4.01 -12.59 -12.41
CA ALA A 402 -4.38 -11.82 -13.60
C ALA A 402 -4.22 -10.31 -13.37
N ILE A 403 -4.63 -9.79 -12.21
CA ILE A 403 -4.39 -8.40 -11.79
C ILE A 403 -2.89 -8.09 -11.84
N ALA A 404 -2.06 -8.96 -11.28
CA ALA A 404 -0.60 -8.79 -11.29
C ALA A 404 -0.01 -8.77 -12.71
N ARG A 405 -0.46 -9.65 -13.59
CA ARG A 405 -0.01 -9.66 -14.99
C ARG A 405 -0.41 -8.38 -15.73
N GLU A 406 -1.62 -7.88 -15.49
CA GLU A 406 -2.07 -6.62 -16.08
C GLU A 406 -1.27 -5.44 -15.53
N THR A 407 -1.03 -5.40 -14.22
CA THR A 407 -0.17 -4.36 -13.61
C THR A 407 1.24 -4.39 -14.21
N ALA A 408 1.83 -5.57 -14.39
CA ALA A 408 3.15 -5.72 -15.01
C ALA A 408 3.17 -5.23 -16.48
N LEU A 409 2.09 -5.47 -17.23
CA LEU A 409 1.94 -4.94 -18.58
C LEU A 409 1.98 -3.40 -18.59
N TYR A 410 1.24 -2.75 -17.68
CA TYR A 410 1.27 -1.29 -17.57
C TYR A 410 2.64 -0.78 -17.10
N GLY A 411 3.32 -1.49 -16.20
CA GLY A 411 4.69 -1.13 -15.83
C GLY A 411 5.66 -1.15 -17.01
N TYR A 412 5.57 -2.16 -17.89
CA TYR A 412 6.33 -2.17 -19.14
C TYR A 412 6.01 -0.92 -19.98
N GLN A 413 4.74 -0.56 -20.14
CA GLN A 413 4.33 0.59 -20.93
C GLN A 413 4.79 1.92 -20.31
N VAL A 414 4.72 2.07 -18.98
CA VAL A 414 5.23 3.24 -18.24
C VAL A 414 6.72 3.43 -18.52
N ILE A 415 7.52 2.39 -18.35
CA ILE A 415 8.99 2.49 -18.54
C ILE A 415 9.34 2.71 -20.02
N ALA A 416 8.69 1.99 -20.94
CA ALA A 416 8.94 2.14 -22.37
C ALA A 416 8.60 3.56 -22.87
N SER A 417 7.51 4.17 -22.38
CA SER A 417 7.14 5.54 -22.76
C SER A 417 8.22 6.55 -22.34
N ARG A 418 8.80 6.40 -21.14
CA ARG A 418 9.85 7.31 -20.63
C ARG A 418 11.16 7.16 -21.39
N LEU A 419 11.50 5.97 -21.88
CA LEU A 419 12.66 5.76 -22.72
C LEU A 419 12.55 6.42 -24.09
N ILE A 420 11.32 6.51 -24.64
CA ILE A 420 11.07 7.20 -25.92
C ILE A 420 11.19 8.72 -25.76
N GLU A 421 10.78 9.26 -24.61
CA GLU A 421 10.87 10.68 -24.30
C GLU A 421 12.33 11.14 -24.01
N HIS A 422 13.20 10.20 -23.58
CA HIS A 422 14.60 10.45 -23.22
C HIS A 422 15.53 9.45 -23.91
N PRO A 423 15.68 9.51 -25.25
CA PRO A 423 16.50 8.55 -26.02
C PRO A 423 18.01 8.59 -25.69
#